data_414bc7f37556ec5182a215c33db0f50e
#
_entry.id   414bc7f37556ec5182a215c33db0f50e
#
_cell.length_a   1.000
_cell.length_b   1.000
_cell.length_c   1.000
_cell.angle_alpha   90.00
_cell.angle_beta   90.00
_cell.angle_gamma   90.00
#
_symmetry.space_group_name_H-M   'P 1'
#
loop_
_entity.id
_entity.type
_entity.pdbx_description
1 polymer ?
#
loop_
_entity_poly.entity_id
_entity_poly.type
_entity_poly.pdbx_seq_one_letter_code
_entity_poly.pdbx_strand_id
1 'polypeptide(L)'
;PAAEPNRCAFNALRYVENHGGEVVYGWKLLHWPGVLVQFLGHAVIRDEDGLTCITPDSKGDERVLFIADSGIAFDKGDPSARLPSAMHQLISDPEVSQFIDIQQQILEIKLRYPRSSGVIRVVGQDPAQLQSLQARERRLIGLLLLKTHSLNRPCPCSSGKAFAHCCQPGMKREILGQ
;
A
#
# COMPACT_ATOMS: atom_id res chain seq x y z
N PRO A 1 24.46 -3.77 -4.37
CA PRO A 1 23.70 -3.59 -3.13
C PRO A 1 22.35 -4.30 -3.25
N ALA A 2 21.84 -4.82 -2.12
CA ALA A 2 20.54 -5.48 -2.08
C ALA A 2 19.40 -4.52 -2.46
N ALA A 3 18.28 -5.07 -2.93
CA ALA A 3 17.07 -4.29 -3.23
C ALA A 3 16.47 -3.72 -1.93
N GLU A 4 16.00 -2.47 -2.00
CA GLU A 4 15.47 -1.75 -0.84
C GLU A 4 13.93 -1.81 -0.84
N PRO A 5 13.27 -2.04 0.31
CA PRO A 5 11.82 -1.95 0.41
C PRO A 5 11.30 -0.57 -0.04
N ASN A 6 10.11 -0.55 -0.65
CA ASN A 6 9.42 0.67 -1.09
C ASN A 6 10.18 1.54 -2.12
N ARG A 7 11.18 0.99 -2.80
CA ARG A 7 11.97 1.71 -3.84
C ARG A 7 11.95 0.96 -5.18
N CYS A 8 10.78 0.45 -5.59
CA CYS A 8 10.65 -0.44 -6.74
C CYS A 8 11.26 0.13 -8.03
N ALA A 9 11.04 1.41 -8.36
CA ALA A 9 11.62 2.03 -9.55
C ALA A 9 13.15 2.08 -9.50
N PHE A 10 13.73 2.52 -8.38
CA PHE A 10 15.19 2.55 -8.22
C PHE A 10 15.81 1.16 -8.19
N ASN A 11 15.14 0.18 -7.57
CA ASN A 11 15.58 -1.21 -7.58
C ASN A 11 15.62 -1.77 -9.00
N ALA A 12 14.52 -1.58 -9.77
CA ALA A 12 14.40 -2.05 -11.14
C ALA A 12 15.44 -1.40 -12.07
N LEU A 13 15.58 -0.07 -12.00
CA LEU A 13 16.59 0.66 -12.77
C LEU A 13 18.00 0.13 -12.51
N ARG A 14 18.38 0.02 -11.23
CA ARG A 14 19.70 -0.49 -10.84
C ARG A 14 19.92 -1.95 -11.27
N TYR A 15 18.88 -2.79 -11.21
CA TYR A 15 18.99 -4.16 -11.68
C TYR A 15 19.29 -4.20 -13.18
N VAL A 16 18.50 -3.47 -13.98
CA VAL A 16 18.65 -3.43 -15.44
C VAL A 16 20.02 -2.86 -15.86
N GLU A 17 20.53 -1.85 -15.17
CA GLU A 17 21.88 -1.31 -15.40
C GLU A 17 22.99 -2.34 -15.21
N ASN A 18 22.81 -3.32 -14.32
CA ASN A 18 23.85 -4.32 -14.00
C ASN A 18 23.65 -5.67 -14.71
N HIS A 19 22.42 -6.03 -15.12
CA HIS A 19 22.09 -7.37 -15.61
C HIS A 19 21.41 -7.34 -17.00
N GLY A 20 21.04 -6.16 -17.49
CA GLY A 20 20.24 -6.03 -18.73
C GLY A 20 18.75 -6.21 -18.46
N GLY A 21 17.98 -6.26 -19.55
CA GLY A 21 16.53 -6.31 -19.52
C GLY A 21 15.90 -4.93 -19.67
N GLU A 22 14.62 -4.80 -19.33
CA GLU A 22 13.82 -3.59 -19.44
C GLU A 22 13.07 -3.32 -18.14
N VAL A 23 12.99 -2.04 -17.74
CA VAL A 23 12.10 -1.62 -16.63
C VAL A 23 10.69 -1.44 -17.17
N VAL A 24 9.73 -2.14 -16.60
CA VAL A 24 8.32 -2.02 -16.93
C VAL A 24 7.59 -1.34 -15.76
N TYR A 25 7.02 -0.16 -16.02
CA TYR A 25 6.18 0.55 -15.07
C TYR A 25 4.73 0.09 -15.20
N GLY A 26 4.00 0.20 -14.10
CA GLY A 26 2.60 -0.21 -14.05
C GLY A 26 2.03 -0.09 -12.65
N TRP A 27 0.99 -0.87 -12.39
CA TRP A 27 0.22 -0.85 -11.16
C TRP A 27 0.31 -2.19 -10.43
N LYS A 28 0.79 -2.19 -9.19
CA LYS A 28 0.57 -3.28 -8.24
C LYS A 28 -0.83 -3.12 -7.66
N LEU A 29 -1.68 -4.14 -7.76
CA LEU A 29 -3.03 -4.12 -7.24
C LEU A 29 -3.09 -4.76 -5.86
N LEU A 30 -3.72 -4.05 -4.93
CA LEU A 30 -4.12 -4.58 -3.63
C LEU A 30 -5.65 -4.58 -3.58
N HIS A 31 -6.23 -5.73 -3.29
CA HIS A 31 -7.66 -5.92 -3.30
C HIS A 31 -8.18 -6.19 -1.90
N TRP A 32 -9.09 -5.32 -1.43
CA TRP A 32 -9.94 -5.59 -0.28
C TRP A 32 -11.29 -6.07 -0.80
N PRO A 33 -11.58 -7.39 -0.74
CA PRO A 33 -12.75 -7.98 -1.37
C PRO A 33 -14.06 -7.30 -0.97
N GLY A 34 -14.83 -6.83 -1.97
CA GLY A 34 -16.12 -6.17 -1.77
C GLY A 34 -16.03 -4.74 -1.17
N VAL A 35 -14.84 -4.17 -0.96
CA VAL A 35 -14.66 -2.85 -0.37
C VAL A 35 -14.01 -1.89 -1.36
N LEU A 36 -12.76 -2.14 -1.71
CA LEU A 36 -11.97 -1.28 -2.61
C LEU A 36 -10.87 -2.04 -3.33
N VAL A 37 -10.36 -1.44 -4.40
CA VAL A 37 -9.08 -1.80 -5.03
C VAL A 37 -8.14 -0.62 -4.89
N GLN A 38 -6.90 -0.89 -4.45
CA GLN A 38 -5.82 0.08 -4.43
C GLN A 38 -4.84 -0.23 -5.56
N PHE A 39 -4.51 0.80 -6.32
CA PHE A 39 -3.52 0.80 -7.38
C PHE A 39 -2.28 1.52 -6.86
N LEU A 40 -1.19 0.78 -6.74
CA LEU A 40 0.11 1.34 -6.32
C LEU A 40 1.02 1.36 -7.54
N GLY A 41 1.50 2.51 -7.95
CA GLY A 41 2.51 2.61 -8.98
C GLY A 41 3.71 1.74 -8.60
N HIS A 42 4.12 0.88 -9.52
CA HIS A 42 5.13 -0.14 -9.30
C HIS A 42 6.03 -0.29 -10.51
N ALA A 43 7.23 -0.81 -10.29
CA ALA A 43 8.16 -1.15 -11.35
C ALA A 43 8.63 -2.58 -11.16
N VAL A 44 8.64 -3.31 -12.26
CA VAL A 44 9.16 -4.67 -12.38
C VAL A 44 10.21 -4.70 -13.49
N ILE A 45 10.96 -5.75 -13.60
CA ILE A 45 11.86 -5.99 -14.72
C ILE A 45 11.22 -6.94 -15.73
N ARG A 46 11.54 -6.76 -17.01
CA ARG A 46 11.27 -7.71 -18.07
C ARG A 46 12.59 -8.25 -18.57
N ASP A 47 12.72 -9.55 -18.59
CA ASP A 47 13.81 -10.30 -19.18
C ASP A 47 13.27 -11.45 -20.04
N GLU A 48 14.12 -12.43 -20.41
CA GLU A 48 13.74 -13.59 -21.21
C GLU A 48 12.71 -14.49 -20.50
N ASP A 49 12.71 -14.51 -19.18
CA ASP A 49 11.81 -15.32 -18.35
C ASP A 49 10.45 -14.63 -18.08
N GLY A 50 10.31 -13.35 -18.46
CA GLY A 50 9.07 -12.59 -18.34
C GLY A 50 9.14 -11.41 -17.39
N LEU A 51 8.08 -11.19 -16.58
CA LEU A 51 8.01 -10.07 -15.63
C LEU A 51 8.36 -10.53 -14.23
N THR A 52 9.39 -9.90 -13.64
CA THR A 52 9.87 -10.22 -12.29
C THR A 52 9.86 -9.01 -11.38
N CYS A 53 9.28 -9.15 -10.19
CA CYS A 53 9.35 -8.14 -9.13
C CYS A 53 10.55 -8.42 -8.23
N ILE A 54 11.54 -7.53 -8.24
CA ILE A 54 12.76 -7.66 -7.43
C ILE A 54 12.71 -6.87 -6.13
N THR A 55 11.63 -6.14 -5.90
CA THR A 55 11.49 -5.33 -4.68
C THR A 55 10.95 -6.18 -3.54
N PRO A 56 11.64 -6.26 -2.40
CA PRO A 56 11.18 -7.01 -1.25
C PRO A 56 9.79 -6.56 -0.81
N ASP A 57 8.87 -7.51 -0.67
CA ASP A 57 7.57 -7.27 -0.07
C ASP A 57 7.65 -7.40 1.46
N SER A 58 7.04 -6.47 2.20
CA SER A 58 7.05 -6.47 3.66
C SER A 58 6.27 -7.63 4.28
N LYS A 59 5.39 -8.28 3.49
CA LYS A 59 4.60 -9.43 3.92
C LYS A 59 5.18 -10.76 3.45
N GLY A 60 6.27 -10.72 2.65
CA GLY A 60 6.87 -11.91 2.07
C GLY A 60 6.08 -12.53 0.93
N ASP A 61 5.19 -11.76 0.28
CA ASP A 61 4.45 -12.23 -0.88
C ASP A 61 5.41 -12.48 -2.06
N GLU A 62 5.45 -13.71 -2.53
CA GLU A 62 6.30 -14.11 -3.68
C GLU A 62 5.72 -13.66 -5.03
N ARG A 63 4.45 -13.31 -5.07
CA ARG A 63 3.74 -12.90 -6.28
C ARG A 63 3.01 -11.59 -6.08
N VAL A 64 3.06 -10.73 -7.09
CA VAL A 64 2.31 -9.47 -7.14
C VAL A 64 1.33 -9.49 -8.31
N LEU A 65 0.13 -9.00 -8.08
CA LEU A 65 -0.81 -8.75 -9.17
C LEU A 65 -0.39 -7.42 -9.83
N PHE A 66 0.08 -7.48 -11.08
CA PHE A 66 0.65 -6.35 -11.77
C PHE A 66 -0.02 -6.13 -13.13
N ILE A 67 -0.29 -4.87 -13.45
CA ILE A 67 -0.78 -4.42 -14.76
C ILE A 67 0.21 -3.41 -15.30
N ALA A 68 0.83 -3.70 -16.44
CA ALA A 68 1.73 -2.76 -17.11
C ALA A 68 0.95 -1.52 -17.62
N ASP A 69 1.54 -0.34 -17.48
CA ASP A 69 0.97 0.92 -17.94
C ASP A 69 2.09 1.85 -18.42
N SER A 70 2.16 2.04 -19.72
CA SER A 70 3.14 2.92 -20.37
C SER A 70 2.90 4.41 -20.13
N GLY A 71 1.74 4.79 -19.58
CA GLY A 71 1.43 6.16 -19.18
C GLY A 71 2.10 6.58 -17.88
N ILE A 72 2.64 5.64 -17.10
CA ILE A 72 3.38 5.97 -15.88
C ILE A 72 4.80 6.43 -16.24
N ALA A 73 5.09 7.69 -15.90
CA ALA A 73 6.43 8.26 -15.99
C ALA A 73 7.11 8.25 -14.61
N PHE A 74 8.43 8.04 -14.60
CA PHE A 74 9.26 8.13 -13.41
C PHE A 74 10.54 8.90 -13.72
N ASP A 75 10.76 10.00 -12.99
CA ASP A 75 11.98 10.78 -13.12
C ASP A 75 13.10 10.16 -12.26
N LYS A 76 14.02 9.49 -12.91
CA LYS A 76 15.19 8.88 -12.26
C LYS A 76 16.19 9.90 -11.73
N GLY A 77 16.15 11.12 -12.24
CA GLY A 77 17.03 12.22 -11.81
C GLY A 77 16.59 12.87 -10.51
N ASP A 78 15.33 12.68 -10.10
CA ASP A 78 14.82 13.17 -8.82
C ASP A 78 14.85 12.07 -7.74
N PRO A 79 15.73 12.17 -6.73
CA PRO A 79 15.79 11.21 -5.64
C PRO A 79 14.49 11.12 -4.81
N SER A 80 13.64 12.15 -4.90
CA SER A 80 12.34 12.20 -4.23
C SER A 80 11.19 11.70 -5.10
N ALA A 81 11.44 11.38 -6.38
CA ALA A 81 10.42 10.91 -7.30
C ALA A 81 9.67 9.69 -6.75
N ARG A 82 8.37 9.66 -6.99
CA ARG A 82 7.47 8.60 -6.55
C ARG A 82 6.52 8.24 -7.67
N LEU A 83 6.21 6.95 -7.72
CA LEU A 83 5.16 6.46 -8.58
C LEU A 83 3.79 6.83 -8.00
N PRO A 84 2.76 7.03 -8.84
CA PRO A 84 1.43 7.42 -8.42
C PRO A 84 0.73 6.31 -7.60
N SER A 85 -0.32 6.69 -6.90
CA SER A 85 -1.25 5.73 -6.29
C SER A 85 -2.68 6.23 -6.45
N ALA A 86 -3.62 5.28 -6.55
CA ALA A 86 -5.04 5.55 -6.64
C ALA A 86 -5.82 4.49 -5.87
N MET A 87 -7.06 4.83 -5.48
CA MET A 87 -7.99 3.89 -4.86
C MET A 87 -9.34 4.00 -5.55
N HIS A 88 -9.99 2.85 -5.74
CA HIS A 88 -11.33 2.78 -6.30
C HIS A 88 -12.22 1.98 -5.35
N GLN A 89 -13.32 2.60 -4.88
CA GLN A 89 -14.31 1.92 -4.06
C GLN A 89 -15.16 0.97 -4.90
N LEU A 90 -15.42 -0.22 -4.36
CA LEU A 90 -16.26 -1.23 -5.01
C LEU A 90 -17.70 -1.20 -4.52
N ILE A 91 -17.95 -0.52 -3.40
CA ILE A 91 -19.27 -0.30 -2.82
C ILE A 91 -19.49 1.17 -2.50
N SER A 92 -20.73 1.64 -2.61
CA SER A 92 -21.11 2.98 -2.16
C SER A 92 -21.34 2.94 -0.64
N ASP A 93 -20.29 3.23 0.14
CA ASP A 93 -20.32 3.21 1.60
C ASP A 93 -19.55 4.43 2.12
N PRO A 94 -20.16 5.26 3.02
CA PRO A 94 -19.54 6.48 3.51
C PRO A 94 -18.21 6.26 4.24
N GLU A 95 -18.05 5.14 4.95
CA GLU A 95 -16.80 4.82 5.65
C GLU A 95 -15.69 4.45 4.66
N VAL A 96 -16.02 3.83 3.52
CA VAL A 96 -15.04 3.58 2.43
C VAL A 96 -14.59 4.91 1.82
N SER A 97 -15.52 5.81 1.53
CA SER A 97 -15.17 7.15 1.02
C SER A 97 -14.28 7.91 1.98
N GLN A 98 -14.62 7.93 3.29
CA GLN A 98 -13.81 8.57 4.33
C GLN A 98 -12.42 7.93 4.46
N PHE A 99 -12.32 6.60 4.31
CA PHE A 99 -11.04 5.91 4.34
C PHE A 99 -10.14 6.35 3.17
N ILE A 100 -10.69 6.44 1.95
CA ILE A 100 -9.97 6.92 0.77
C ILE A 100 -9.51 8.37 0.96
N ASP A 101 -10.37 9.25 1.45
CA ASP A 101 -10.02 10.66 1.73
C ASP A 101 -8.89 10.78 2.75
N ILE A 102 -8.92 9.97 3.81
CA ILE A 102 -7.86 9.95 4.82
C ILE A 102 -6.54 9.45 4.22
N GLN A 103 -6.57 8.40 3.39
CA GLN A 103 -5.38 7.91 2.71
C GLN A 103 -4.76 8.97 1.80
N GLN A 104 -5.58 9.74 1.08
CA GLN A 104 -5.12 10.85 0.24
C GLN A 104 -4.45 11.93 1.10
N GLN A 105 -5.07 12.36 2.20
CA GLN A 105 -4.50 13.36 3.11
C GLN A 105 -3.16 12.89 3.72
N ILE A 106 -3.07 11.62 4.12
CA ILE A 106 -1.82 11.02 4.61
C ILE A 106 -0.74 11.04 3.51
N LEU A 107 -1.11 10.71 2.29
CA LEU A 107 -0.20 10.74 1.14
C LEU A 107 0.28 12.17 0.86
N GLU A 108 -0.61 13.14 0.82
CA GLU A 108 -0.28 14.57 0.61
C GLU A 108 0.71 15.09 1.66
N ILE A 109 0.51 14.76 2.94
CA ILE A 109 1.47 15.11 3.99
C ILE A 109 2.83 14.46 3.69
N LYS A 110 2.86 13.17 3.39
CA LYS A 110 4.11 12.44 3.12
C LYS A 110 4.83 12.94 1.86
N LEU A 111 4.11 13.45 0.87
CA LEU A 111 4.69 13.98 -0.36
C LEU A 111 5.44 15.32 -0.16
N ARG A 112 5.17 16.05 0.91
CA ARG A 112 5.90 17.29 1.26
C ARG A 112 7.33 17.03 1.72
N TYR A 113 7.67 15.79 2.07
CA TYR A 113 8.93 15.42 2.69
C TYR A 113 9.74 14.48 1.79
N PRO A 114 11.06 14.71 1.68
CA PRO A 114 11.92 13.81 0.93
C PRO A 114 11.94 12.42 1.57
N ARG A 115 12.13 11.42 0.75
CA ARG A 115 12.37 10.06 1.20
C ARG A 115 13.87 9.81 1.26
N SER A 116 14.39 9.44 2.42
CA SER A 116 15.79 9.03 2.59
C SER A 116 15.81 7.55 3.01
N SER A 117 16.54 6.73 2.27
CA SER A 117 16.68 5.29 2.54
C SER A 117 15.33 4.58 2.79
N GLY A 118 14.32 4.90 1.95
CA GLY A 118 12.97 4.32 2.08
C GLY A 118 12.11 4.91 3.21
N VAL A 119 12.65 5.81 4.04
CA VAL A 119 11.96 6.42 5.18
C VAL A 119 11.60 7.87 4.87
N ILE A 120 10.41 8.30 5.30
CA ILE A 120 9.94 9.68 5.26
C ILE A 120 9.94 10.21 6.69
N ARG A 121 10.74 11.25 6.95
CA ARG A 121 10.74 11.95 8.25
C ARG A 121 9.84 13.17 8.16
N VAL A 122 8.69 13.11 8.79
CA VAL A 122 7.74 14.23 8.90
C VAL A 122 8.15 15.12 10.07
N VAL A 123 8.16 16.44 9.90
CA VAL A 123 8.59 17.42 10.90
C VAL A 123 7.59 18.57 11.04
N GLY A 124 7.82 19.49 11.99
CA GLY A 124 6.97 20.66 12.21
C GLY A 124 5.63 20.32 12.86
N GLN A 125 4.53 20.78 12.30
CA GLN A 125 3.16 20.54 12.78
C GLN A 125 2.53 19.27 12.16
N ASP A 126 3.07 18.80 11.03
CA ASP A 126 2.52 17.66 10.28
C ASP A 126 2.55 16.31 11.05
N PRO A 127 3.48 16.02 12.00
CA PRO A 127 3.43 14.81 12.80
C PRO A 127 2.12 14.64 13.61
N ALA A 128 1.62 15.71 14.23
CA ALA A 128 0.38 15.65 15.00
C ALA A 128 -0.83 15.40 14.10
N GLN A 129 -0.88 16.06 12.94
CA GLN A 129 -1.93 15.85 11.94
C GLN A 129 -1.87 14.42 11.40
N LEU A 130 -0.67 13.95 11.05
CA LEU A 130 -0.48 12.57 10.56
C LEU A 130 -0.92 11.53 11.58
N GLN A 131 -0.59 11.72 12.86
CA GLN A 131 -1.01 10.83 13.95
C GLN A 131 -2.54 10.79 14.10
N SER A 132 -3.19 11.96 14.02
CA SER A 132 -4.66 12.06 14.07
C SER A 132 -5.32 11.33 12.89
N LEU A 133 -4.82 11.54 11.67
CA LEU A 133 -5.30 10.84 10.48
C LEU A 133 -5.11 9.33 10.58
N GLN A 134 -3.96 8.88 11.04
CA GLN A 134 -3.68 7.46 11.24
C GLN A 134 -4.56 6.82 12.33
N ALA A 135 -4.92 7.56 13.37
CA ALA A 135 -5.87 7.07 14.38
C ALA A 135 -7.27 6.88 13.77
N ARG A 136 -7.73 7.85 12.98
CA ARG A 136 -9.00 7.74 12.24
C ARG A 136 -8.98 6.62 11.21
N GLU A 137 -7.89 6.46 10.48
CA GLU A 137 -7.67 5.36 9.54
C GLU A 137 -7.85 3.99 10.22
N ARG A 138 -7.14 3.76 11.35
CA ARG A 138 -7.25 2.50 12.10
C ARG A 138 -8.69 2.21 12.54
N ARG A 139 -9.41 3.25 13.01
CA ARG A 139 -10.81 3.10 13.40
C ARG A 139 -11.69 2.70 12.20
N LEU A 140 -11.52 3.34 11.04
CA LEU A 140 -12.27 3.00 9.82
C LEU A 140 -11.95 1.60 9.33
N ILE A 141 -10.68 1.17 9.34
CA ILE A 141 -10.31 -0.21 9.03
C ILE A 141 -11.07 -1.19 9.93
N GLY A 142 -11.11 -0.92 11.23
CA GLY A 142 -11.85 -1.76 12.18
C GLY A 142 -13.34 -1.80 11.90
N LEU A 143 -13.99 -0.65 11.62
CA LEU A 143 -15.40 -0.57 11.23
C LEU A 143 -15.68 -1.35 9.94
N LEU A 144 -14.88 -1.16 8.91
CA LEU A 144 -15.02 -1.85 7.64
C LEU A 144 -14.82 -3.36 7.78
N LEU A 145 -13.86 -3.80 8.59
CA LEU A 145 -13.67 -5.22 8.89
C LEU A 145 -14.87 -5.81 9.63
N LEU A 146 -15.44 -5.10 10.59
CA LEU A 146 -16.64 -5.54 11.30
C LEU A 146 -17.86 -5.67 10.37
N LYS A 147 -17.95 -4.82 9.35
CA LYS A 147 -19.03 -4.84 8.36
C LYS A 147 -18.86 -5.91 7.27
N THR A 148 -17.64 -6.08 6.78
CA THR A 148 -17.40 -6.77 5.50
C THR A 148 -16.68 -8.11 5.64
N HIS A 149 -15.94 -8.33 6.74
CA HIS A 149 -15.16 -9.55 6.91
C HIS A 149 -15.99 -10.64 7.57
N SER A 150 -16.07 -11.81 6.90
CA SER A 150 -16.81 -12.95 7.44
C SER A 150 -16.20 -13.48 8.74
N LEU A 151 -17.04 -13.74 9.72
CA LEU A 151 -16.67 -14.21 11.06
C LEU A 151 -15.82 -15.50 11.06
N ASN A 152 -16.12 -16.39 10.13
CA ASN A 152 -15.49 -17.71 10.02
C ASN A 152 -14.23 -17.72 9.14
N ARG A 153 -13.92 -16.62 8.46
CA ARG A 153 -12.69 -16.52 7.65
C ARG A 153 -11.45 -16.31 8.55
N PRO A 154 -10.26 -16.69 8.06
CA PRO A 154 -9.01 -16.39 8.75
C PRO A 154 -8.89 -14.90 9.10
N CYS A 155 -8.43 -14.61 10.30
CA CYS A 155 -8.30 -13.23 10.76
C CYS A 155 -7.25 -12.47 9.93
N PRO A 156 -7.52 -11.21 9.52
CA PRO A 156 -6.57 -10.40 8.76
C PRO A 156 -5.23 -10.15 9.46
N CYS A 157 -5.14 -10.39 10.77
CA CYS A 157 -3.89 -10.29 11.53
C CYS A 157 -2.91 -11.44 11.30
N SER A 158 -3.24 -12.39 10.42
CA SER A 158 -2.42 -13.56 10.07
C SER A 158 -2.14 -14.53 11.24
N SER A 159 -2.98 -14.51 12.30
CA SER A 159 -2.85 -15.44 13.44
C SER A 159 -3.27 -16.88 13.14
N GLY A 160 -3.84 -17.14 11.97
CA GLY A 160 -4.44 -18.43 11.61
C GLY A 160 -5.79 -18.72 12.27
N LYS A 161 -6.23 -17.92 13.24
CA LYS A 161 -7.53 -18.08 13.91
C LYS A 161 -8.65 -17.46 13.06
N ALA A 162 -9.90 -17.92 13.24
CA ALA A 162 -11.07 -17.28 12.66
C ALA A 162 -11.24 -15.85 13.26
N PHE A 163 -11.74 -14.91 12.46
CA PHE A 163 -11.92 -13.52 12.86
C PHE A 163 -12.77 -13.38 14.13
N ALA A 164 -13.87 -14.15 14.23
CA ALA A 164 -14.75 -14.16 15.40
C ALA A 164 -14.03 -14.50 16.72
N HIS A 165 -12.96 -15.28 16.65
CA HIS A 165 -12.22 -15.77 17.83
C HIS A 165 -10.83 -15.12 17.96
N CYS A 166 -10.61 -13.99 17.24
CA CYS A 166 -9.34 -13.28 17.25
C CYS A 166 -9.54 -11.78 17.46
N CYS A 167 -9.50 -10.98 16.41
CA CYS A 167 -9.52 -9.52 16.51
C CYS A 167 -10.92 -8.94 16.67
N GLN A 168 -11.97 -9.61 16.19
CA GLN A 168 -13.32 -9.09 16.19
C GLN A 168 -13.84 -8.69 17.59
N PRO A 169 -13.69 -9.48 18.68
CA PRO A 169 -14.18 -9.08 19.99
C PRO A 169 -13.47 -7.83 20.54
N GLY A 170 -12.17 -7.69 20.28
CA GLY A 170 -11.40 -6.49 20.65
C GLY A 170 -11.88 -5.26 19.89
N MET A 171 -12.04 -5.38 18.58
CA MET A 171 -12.54 -4.30 17.71
C MET A 171 -13.95 -3.85 18.12
N LYS A 172 -14.86 -4.78 18.44
CA LYS A 172 -16.21 -4.41 18.94
C LYS A 172 -16.14 -3.58 20.21
N ARG A 173 -15.32 -3.98 21.19
CA ARG A 173 -15.15 -3.21 22.42
C ARG A 173 -14.58 -1.82 22.17
N GLU A 174 -13.53 -1.73 21.38
CA GLU A 174 -12.82 -0.47 21.13
C GLU A 174 -13.64 0.51 20.27
N ILE A 175 -14.33 0.01 19.25
CA ILE A 175 -14.97 0.84 18.23
C ILE A 175 -16.43 1.11 18.53
N LEU A 176 -17.17 0.10 19.02
CA LEU A 176 -18.62 0.16 19.26
C LEU A 176 -18.98 0.29 20.73
N GLY A 177 -18.03 0.12 21.67
CA GLY A 177 -18.29 0.16 23.11
C GLY A 177 -19.07 -1.06 23.62
N GLN A 178 -18.98 -2.22 22.95
CA GLN A 178 -19.75 -3.45 23.23
C GLN A 178 -18.89 -4.54 23.87
#